data_091e7a009e722d2682b758133301c09e
#
_entry.id   091e7a009e722d2682b758133301c09e
#
_cell.length_a   1.000
_cell.length_b   1.000
_cell.length_c   1.000
_cell.angle_alpha   90.00
_cell.angle_beta   90.00
_cell.angle_gamma   90.00
#
_symmetry.space_group_name_H-M   'P 1'
#
loop_
_entity.id
_entity.type
_entity.pdbx_description
1 polymer ?
#
loop_
_entity_poly.entity_id
_entity_poly.type
_entity_poly.pdbx_seq_one_letter_code
_entity_poly.pdbx_strand_id
1 'polypeptide(L)'
;MDNKNIIIILVIVIAVLAIAVGFMLFNSTFAKDPCIVKIVSEGKQSEKGSLSIKLTDLSDNPIAKEIVNVKITDKNGKAVVDDVVKTDEKGKGKVSFDLNKGKYDVSVTFAGNDKYSADNATQKLTIEEEEVEAESTQSSSGPTPYAYKSDGTPMYSQAEVDSYMLNKYGMVNYHLNDNGYVNLDEPGFDDAGHYVGY
;
A
#
# COMPACT_ATOMS: atom_id res chain seq x y z
N MET A 1 -57.93 16.98 -49.72
CA MET A 1 -56.53 16.46 -49.76
C MET A 1 -56.58 15.14 -50.46
N ASP A 2 -55.82 14.96 -51.55
CA ASP A 2 -55.83 13.69 -52.30
C ASP A 2 -55.25 12.57 -51.44
N ASN A 3 -55.91 11.37 -51.48
CA ASN A 3 -55.45 10.19 -50.74
C ASN A 3 -53.98 9.84 -51.04
N LYS A 4 -53.46 10.21 -52.22
CA LYS A 4 -52.04 10.03 -52.59
C LYS A 4 -51.13 10.91 -51.73
N ASN A 5 -51.51 12.13 -51.45
CA ASN A 5 -50.72 13.05 -50.61
C ASN A 5 -50.73 12.63 -49.15
N ILE A 6 -51.81 12.07 -48.66
CA ILE A 6 -51.94 11.49 -47.31
C ILE A 6 -50.97 10.30 -47.14
N ILE A 7 -50.95 9.41 -48.13
CA ILE A 7 -50.06 8.23 -48.14
C ILE A 7 -48.58 8.66 -48.14
N ILE A 8 -48.22 9.65 -48.96
CA ILE A 8 -46.85 10.15 -49.04
C ILE A 8 -46.43 10.76 -47.71
N ILE A 9 -47.28 11.56 -47.06
CA ILE A 9 -46.98 12.16 -45.75
C ILE A 9 -46.82 11.06 -44.70
N LEU A 10 -47.66 10.05 -44.70
CA LEU A 10 -47.58 8.95 -43.75
C LEU A 10 -46.28 8.14 -43.89
N VAL A 11 -45.85 7.86 -45.14
CA VAL A 11 -44.57 7.22 -45.43
C VAL A 11 -43.37 8.03 -44.93
N ILE A 12 -43.39 9.34 -45.13
CA ILE A 12 -42.32 10.22 -44.65
C ILE A 12 -42.28 10.23 -43.14
N VAL A 13 -43.41 10.29 -42.46
CA VAL A 13 -43.48 10.24 -40.97
C VAL A 13 -42.92 8.93 -40.42
N ILE A 14 -43.30 7.79 -41.04
CA ILE A 14 -42.78 6.49 -40.65
C ILE A 14 -41.25 6.42 -40.85
N ALA A 15 -40.74 6.94 -41.98
CA ALA A 15 -39.31 6.97 -42.24
C ALA A 15 -38.54 7.83 -41.24
N VAL A 16 -39.06 8.98 -40.87
CA VAL A 16 -38.47 9.85 -39.86
C VAL A 16 -38.45 9.21 -38.47
N LEU A 17 -39.56 8.55 -38.07
CA LEU A 17 -39.65 7.81 -36.82
C LEU A 17 -38.68 6.62 -36.78
N ALA A 18 -38.55 5.89 -37.88
CA ALA A 18 -37.59 4.77 -37.99
C ALA A 18 -36.13 5.25 -37.86
N ILE A 19 -35.78 6.40 -38.48
CA ILE A 19 -34.46 6.99 -38.33
C ILE A 19 -34.22 7.48 -36.89
N ALA A 20 -35.20 8.10 -36.24
CA ALA A 20 -35.10 8.57 -34.88
C ALA A 20 -34.91 7.38 -33.86
N VAL A 21 -35.68 6.33 -34.05
CA VAL A 21 -35.55 5.10 -33.24
C VAL A 21 -34.20 4.42 -33.50
N GLY A 22 -33.77 4.31 -34.75
CA GLY A 22 -32.46 3.78 -35.13
C GLY A 22 -31.31 4.56 -34.50
N PHE A 23 -31.40 5.89 -34.50
CA PHE A 23 -30.41 6.79 -33.86
C PHE A 23 -30.39 6.62 -32.33
N MET A 24 -31.55 6.49 -31.68
CA MET A 24 -31.66 6.25 -30.25
C MET A 24 -31.04 4.90 -29.85
N LEU A 25 -31.34 3.83 -30.59
CA LEU A 25 -30.78 2.52 -30.35
C LEU A 25 -29.27 2.47 -30.62
N PHE A 26 -28.81 3.16 -31.66
CA PHE A 26 -27.40 3.25 -31.99
C PHE A 26 -26.60 3.97 -30.90
N ASN A 27 -27.07 5.10 -30.39
CA ASN A 27 -26.41 5.83 -29.32
C ASN A 27 -26.40 5.10 -27.98
N SER A 28 -27.46 4.33 -27.64
CA SER A 28 -27.48 3.55 -26.42
C SER A 28 -26.54 2.34 -26.45
N THR A 29 -26.20 1.84 -27.63
CA THR A 29 -25.28 0.69 -27.80
C THR A 29 -23.81 1.09 -27.59
N PHE A 30 -23.49 2.41 -27.63
CA PHE A 30 -22.15 2.95 -27.46
C PHE A 30 -21.94 3.71 -26.13
N ALA A 31 -22.94 3.74 -25.25
CA ALA A 31 -22.79 4.29 -23.93
C ALA A 31 -21.88 3.37 -23.10
N LYS A 32 -20.70 3.86 -22.72
CA LYS A 32 -19.76 3.12 -21.86
C LYS A 32 -20.28 3.08 -20.43
N ASP A 33 -20.05 1.95 -19.79
CA ASP A 33 -20.38 1.78 -18.37
C ASP A 33 -19.54 2.74 -17.53
N PRO A 34 -20.10 3.42 -16.55
CA PRO A 34 -19.34 4.24 -15.63
C PRO A 34 -18.48 3.38 -14.71
N CYS A 35 -17.30 3.88 -14.38
CA CYS A 35 -16.40 3.27 -13.42
C CYS A 35 -15.90 4.29 -12.40
N ILE A 36 -15.22 3.81 -11.36
CA ILE A 36 -14.66 4.64 -10.30
C ILE A 36 -13.22 4.21 -10.06
N VAL A 37 -12.30 5.16 -10.19
CA VAL A 37 -10.92 5.01 -9.73
C VAL A 37 -10.77 5.65 -8.35
N LYS A 38 -10.15 4.95 -7.41
CA LYS A 38 -9.89 5.45 -6.04
C LYS A 38 -8.44 5.28 -5.68
N ILE A 39 -7.88 6.25 -4.97
CA ILE A 39 -6.61 6.14 -4.25
C ILE A 39 -6.96 5.58 -2.87
N VAL A 40 -6.37 4.43 -2.50
CA VAL A 40 -6.68 3.74 -1.24
C VAL A 40 -5.54 3.79 -0.23
N SER A 41 -4.38 4.32 -0.61
CA SER A 41 -3.27 4.59 0.30
C SER A 41 -3.48 5.89 1.06
N GLU A 42 -2.84 6.00 2.20
CA GLU A 42 -2.89 7.19 3.04
C GLU A 42 -2.19 8.38 2.38
N GLY A 43 -2.66 9.58 2.71
CA GLY A 43 -2.09 10.84 2.24
C GLY A 43 -0.82 11.28 2.97
N LYS A 44 -0.37 10.51 3.98
CA LYS A 44 0.89 10.68 4.68
C LYS A 44 1.67 9.38 4.60
N GLN A 45 2.93 9.47 4.17
CA GLN A 45 3.80 8.31 4.01
C GLN A 45 5.26 8.72 4.25
N SER A 46 6.14 7.73 4.45
CA SER A 46 7.58 7.91 4.50
C SER A 46 8.19 8.07 3.10
N GLU A 47 9.46 8.44 3.03
CA GLU A 47 10.19 8.68 1.77
C GLU A 47 10.11 7.50 0.81
N LYS A 48 10.27 6.28 1.32
CA LYS A 48 10.11 5.02 0.56
C LYS A 48 8.72 4.45 0.77
N GLY A 49 7.76 4.98 0.02
CA GLY A 49 6.37 4.62 0.13
C GLY A 49 5.79 3.91 -1.10
N SER A 50 4.49 3.72 -1.06
CA SER A 50 3.76 3.19 -2.19
C SER A 50 2.34 3.74 -2.28
N LEU A 51 1.91 4.00 -3.50
CA LEU A 51 0.55 4.38 -3.82
C LEU A 51 -0.24 3.14 -4.24
N SER A 52 -1.36 2.91 -3.58
CA SER A 52 -2.31 1.86 -3.93
C SER A 52 -3.58 2.49 -4.50
N ILE A 53 -4.06 1.92 -5.61
CA ILE A 53 -5.30 2.34 -6.27
C ILE A 53 -6.28 1.19 -6.35
N LYS A 54 -7.57 1.50 -6.52
CA LYS A 54 -8.63 0.54 -6.80
C LYS A 54 -9.49 1.06 -7.94
N LEU A 55 -9.78 0.21 -8.94
CA LEU A 55 -10.67 0.50 -10.06
C LEU A 55 -11.87 -0.46 -9.99
N THR A 56 -13.09 0.10 -9.98
CA THR A 56 -14.33 -0.66 -9.86
C THR A 56 -15.42 -0.09 -10.77
N ASP A 57 -16.46 -0.86 -11.00
CA ASP A 57 -17.73 -0.34 -11.49
C ASP A 57 -18.51 0.36 -10.35
N LEU A 58 -19.70 0.88 -10.65
CA LEU A 58 -20.56 1.55 -9.66
C LEU A 58 -21.12 0.62 -8.58
N SER A 59 -21.07 -0.69 -8.80
CA SER A 59 -21.51 -1.72 -7.85
C SER A 59 -20.34 -2.26 -7.02
N ASP A 60 -19.17 -1.59 -7.06
CA ASP A 60 -17.90 -1.97 -6.41
C ASP A 60 -17.31 -3.29 -6.91
N ASN A 61 -17.78 -3.83 -8.06
CA ASN A 61 -17.14 -4.97 -8.70
C ASN A 61 -15.78 -4.56 -9.27
N PRO A 62 -14.72 -5.37 -9.08
CA PRO A 62 -13.38 -5.03 -9.54
C PRO A 62 -13.28 -5.03 -11.06
N ILE A 63 -12.58 -4.04 -11.61
CA ILE A 63 -12.19 -3.98 -13.02
C ILE A 63 -10.72 -4.35 -13.10
N ALA A 64 -10.46 -5.55 -13.60
CA ALA A 64 -9.14 -6.17 -13.64
C ALA A 64 -8.43 -5.97 -14.98
N LYS A 65 -7.09 -6.07 -14.95
CA LYS A 65 -6.20 -6.09 -16.12
C LYS A 65 -6.20 -4.79 -16.94
N GLU A 66 -6.68 -3.71 -16.35
CA GLU A 66 -6.73 -2.38 -16.95
C GLU A 66 -5.48 -1.55 -16.61
N ILE A 67 -5.11 -0.67 -17.52
CA ILE A 67 -3.98 0.23 -17.37
C ILE A 67 -4.47 1.54 -16.76
N VAL A 68 -3.84 1.95 -15.66
CA VAL A 68 -4.11 3.18 -14.94
C VAL A 68 -2.83 4.00 -14.85
N ASN A 69 -2.87 5.26 -15.27
CA ASN A 69 -1.76 6.17 -15.15
C ASN A 69 -1.71 6.79 -13.76
N VAL A 70 -0.52 6.81 -13.17
CA VAL A 70 -0.25 7.39 -11.86
C VAL A 70 0.81 8.46 -12.02
N LYS A 71 0.46 9.69 -11.65
CA LYS A 71 1.36 10.84 -11.71
C LYS A 71 1.46 11.51 -10.35
N ILE A 72 2.68 11.73 -9.88
CA ILE A 72 2.95 12.51 -8.67
C ILE A 72 3.73 13.76 -9.10
N THR A 73 3.27 14.92 -8.67
CA THR A 73 3.90 16.21 -8.97
C THR A 73 4.32 16.91 -7.70
N ASP A 74 5.44 17.63 -7.78
CA ASP A 74 5.91 18.51 -6.70
C ASP A 74 5.07 19.81 -6.64
N LYS A 75 5.36 20.67 -5.67
CA LYS A 75 4.70 21.97 -5.47
C LYS A 75 4.83 22.92 -6.67
N ASN A 76 5.75 22.68 -7.60
CA ASN A 76 5.98 23.48 -8.79
C ASN A 76 5.25 22.88 -10.02
N GLY A 77 4.50 21.79 -9.83
CA GLY A 77 3.83 21.09 -10.92
C GLY A 77 4.75 20.17 -11.74
N LYS A 78 6.01 19.97 -11.33
CA LYS A 78 6.93 19.07 -12.01
C LYS A 78 6.60 17.63 -11.62
N ALA A 79 6.45 16.76 -12.61
CA ALA A 79 6.29 15.32 -12.37
C ALA A 79 7.57 14.73 -11.75
N VAL A 80 7.42 14.08 -10.61
CA VAL A 80 8.47 13.34 -9.90
C VAL A 80 8.27 11.84 -10.01
N VAL A 81 7.02 11.40 -10.22
CA VAL A 81 6.65 10.04 -10.64
C VAL A 81 5.67 10.17 -11.80
N ASP A 82 5.87 9.41 -12.85
CA ASP A 82 4.97 9.28 -13.99
C ASP A 82 5.06 7.83 -14.45
N ASP A 83 4.12 7.01 -13.98
CA ASP A 83 4.18 5.56 -14.14
C ASP A 83 2.79 5.02 -14.48
N VAL A 84 2.76 3.78 -14.96
CA VAL A 84 1.54 3.07 -15.30
C VAL A 84 1.44 1.79 -14.49
N VAL A 85 0.26 1.50 -13.98
CA VAL A 85 0.00 0.28 -13.23
C VAL A 85 -1.13 -0.51 -13.87
N LYS A 86 -0.98 -1.82 -13.91
CA LYS A 86 -2.04 -2.73 -14.35
C LYS A 86 -2.80 -3.25 -13.13
N THR A 87 -4.14 -3.16 -13.17
CA THR A 87 -4.98 -3.67 -12.09
C THR A 87 -4.96 -5.21 -12.05
N ASP A 88 -4.90 -5.74 -10.83
CA ASP A 88 -5.01 -7.17 -10.54
C ASP A 88 -6.45 -7.67 -10.64
N GLU A 89 -6.69 -8.94 -10.31
CA GLU A 89 -8.04 -9.55 -10.32
C GLU A 89 -9.02 -8.94 -9.31
N LYS A 90 -8.50 -8.19 -8.34
CA LYS A 90 -9.29 -7.45 -7.34
C LYS A 90 -9.45 -5.97 -7.72
N GLY A 91 -9.07 -5.60 -8.95
CA GLY A 91 -9.10 -4.21 -9.41
C GLY A 91 -8.06 -3.31 -8.75
N LYS A 92 -7.05 -3.87 -8.07
CA LYS A 92 -6.02 -3.11 -7.36
C LYS A 92 -4.75 -2.96 -8.20
N GLY A 93 -4.11 -1.79 -8.03
CA GLY A 93 -2.79 -1.53 -8.56
C GLY A 93 -1.91 -0.87 -7.51
N LYS A 94 -0.59 -1.01 -7.63
CA LYS A 94 0.39 -0.46 -6.69
C LYS A 94 1.60 0.09 -7.44
N VAL A 95 1.98 1.32 -7.10
CA VAL A 95 3.21 2.00 -7.57
C VAL A 95 4.06 2.33 -6.36
N SER A 96 5.32 1.93 -6.37
CA SER A 96 6.30 2.31 -5.35
C SER A 96 6.98 3.60 -5.75
N PHE A 97 7.36 4.40 -4.78
CA PHE A 97 8.11 5.64 -5.01
C PHE A 97 9.21 5.83 -3.94
N ASP A 98 10.19 6.64 -4.28
CA ASP A 98 11.24 7.13 -3.40
C ASP A 98 11.27 8.66 -3.57
N LEU A 99 10.68 9.37 -2.60
CA LEU A 99 10.46 10.82 -2.67
C LEU A 99 11.02 11.49 -1.42
N ASN A 100 11.68 12.62 -1.59
CA ASN A 100 12.15 13.42 -0.46
C ASN A 100 10.97 13.97 0.34
N LYS A 101 11.22 14.30 1.61
CA LYS A 101 10.28 15.00 2.48
C LYS A 101 9.66 16.22 1.77
N GLY A 102 8.34 16.29 1.76
CA GLY A 102 7.65 17.36 1.05
C GLY A 102 6.15 17.12 0.89
N LYS A 103 5.53 18.03 0.15
CA LYS A 103 4.11 17.95 -0.24
C LYS A 103 4.01 17.78 -1.74
N TYR A 104 3.17 16.86 -2.15
CA TYR A 104 2.98 16.43 -3.52
C TYR A 104 1.51 16.34 -3.87
N ASP A 105 1.20 16.45 -5.15
CA ASP A 105 -0.11 16.20 -5.70
C ASP A 105 -0.08 14.89 -6.48
N VAL A 106 -0.99 13.99 -6.13
CA VAL A 106 -1.19 12.71 -6.81
C VAL A 106 -2.38 12.83 -7.74
N SER A 107 -2.21 12.39 -8.98
CA SER A 107 -3.27 12.23 -9.96
C SER A 107 -3.24 10.81 -10.52
N VAL A 108 -4.38 10.14 -10.48
CA VAL A 108 -4.57 8.78 -10.98
C VAL A 108 -5.64 8.84 -12.06
N THR A 109 -5.35 8.34 -13.26
CA THR A 109 -6.25 8.45 -14.41
C THR A 109 -6.42 7.09 -15.08
N PHE A 110 -7.65 6.66 -15.19
CA PHE A 110 -8.07 5.60 -16.09
C PHE A 110 -8.64 6.22 -17.37
N ALA A 111 -8.05 5.95 -18.51
CA ALA A 111 -8.45 6.55 -19.78
C ALA A 111 -9.77 5.97 -20.35
N GLY A 112 -10.32 4.94 -19.67
CA GLY A 112 -11.43 4.18 -20.22
C GLY A 112 -10.98 3.10 -21.22
N ASN A 113 -11.91 2.27 -21.61
CA ASN A 113 -11.74 1.26 -22.67
C ASN A 113 -13.02 1.13 -23.49
N ASP A 114 -13.20 0.06 -24.25
CA ASP A 114 -14.40 -0.14 -25.07
C ASP A 114 -15.67 -0.31 -24.23
N LYS A 115 -15.55 -0.79 -23.00
CA LYS A 115 -16.66 -1.06 -22.09
C LYS A 115 -16.86 0.04 -21.06
N TYR A 116 -15.78 0.59 -20.48
CA TYR A 116 -15.84 1.54 -19.37
C TYR A 116 -15.45 2.95 -19.79
N SER A 117 -16.12 3.94 -19.19
CA SER A 117 -15.77 5.36 -19.35
C SER A 117 -14.46 5.70 -18.64
N ALA A 118 -13.84 6.81 -19.04
CA ALA A 118 -12.69 7.33 -18.30
C ALA A 118 -13.10 7.89 -16.93
N ASP A 119 -12.18 7.77 -15.96
CA ASP A 119 -12.34 8.38 -14.64
C ASP A 119 -10.97 8.77 -14.06
N ASN A 120 -10.97 9.71 -13.10
CA ASN A 120 -9.76 10.16 -12.43
C ASN A 120 -9.98 10.40 -10.95
N ALA A 121 -8.90 10.26 -10.16
CA ALA A 121 -8.85 10.61 -8.75
C ALA A 121 -7.61 11.44 -8.45
N THR A 122 -7.72 12.34 -7.47
CA THR A 122 -6.60 13.15 -6.99
C THR A 122 -6.51 13.11 -5.47
N GLN A 123 -5.28 13.20 -4.94
CA GLN A 123 -5.03 13.23 -3.51
C GLN A 123 -3.79 14.06 -3.20
N LYS A 124 -3.78 14.74 -2.06
CA LYS A 124 -2.56 15.33 -1.51
C LYS A 124 -1.74 14.23 -0.83
N LEU A 125 -0.43 14.21 -1.12
CA LEU A 125 0.52 13.30 -0.50
C LEU A 125 1.56 14.14 0.25
N THR A 126 1.72 13.86 1.54
CA THR A 126 2.75 14.43 2.38
C THR A 126 3.77 13.34 2.67
N ILE A 127 5.00 13.56 2.26
CA ILE A 127 6.13 12.72 2.62
C ILE A 127 6.78 13.32 3.87
N GLU A 128 6.77 12.55 4.93
CA GLU A 128 7.50 12.83 6.15
C GLU A 128 8.83 12.10 6.07
N GLU A 129 9.87 12.67 6.68
CA GLU A 129 11.12 11.96 6.85
C GLU A 129 10.78 10.66 7.55
N GLU A 130 11.28 9.54 7.06
CA GLU A 130 11.24 8.31 7.83
C GLU A 130 11.96 8.68 9.13
N GLU A 131 11.20 9.03 10.19
CA GLU A 131 11.72 8.79 11.49
C GLU A 131 12.10 7.32 11.41
N VAL A 132 13.38 7.05 11.27
CA VAL A 132 13.92 5.79 11.74
C VAL A 132 13.34 5.78 13.15
N GLU A 133 12.23 5.05 13.35
CA GLU A 133 12.04 4.49 14.65
C GLU A 133 13.37 3.78 14.87
N ALA A 134 14.32 4.50 15.40
CA ALA A 134 15.26 3.92 16.29
C ALA A 134 14.32 3.13 17.16
N GLU A 135 14.28 1.82 16.85
CA GLU A 135 13.65 0.79 17.65
C GLU A 135 13.63 1.38 19.02
N SER A 136 12.45 1.79 19.50
CA SER A 136 12.39 2.57 20.71
C SER A 136 13.05 1.71 21.79
N THR A 137 14.36 1.83 21.87
CA THR A 137 14.97 1.87 23.14
C THR A 137 14.22 3.02 23.77
N GLN A 138 13.10 2.65 24.35
CA GLN A 138 12.45 3.40 25.38
C GLN A 138 13.62 3.81 26.28
N SER A 139 14.14 5.02 26.01
CA SER A 139 14.92 5.72 26.97
C SER A 139 13.93 6.07 28.09
N SER A 140 13.48 4.98 28.75
CA SER A 140 13.11 5.08 30.13
C SER A 140 14.38 5.55 30.80
N SER A 141 14.34 6.66 31.50
CA SER A 141 15.32 7.12 32.48
C SER A 141 15.38 6.14 33.66
N GLY A 142 15.49 4.85 33.36
CA GLY A 142 15.74 3.74 34.27
C GLY A 142 17.21 3.33 34.18
N PRO A 143 17.74 2.62 35.17
CA PRO A 143 19.11 2.16 35.15
C PRO A 143 19.37 1.30 33.91
N THR A 144 20.53 1.48 33.27
CA THR A 144 20.96 0.67 32.14
C THR A 144 20.97 -0.82 32.53
N PRO A 145 20.33 -1.72 31.76
CA PRO A 145 20.36 -3.14 32.07
C PRO A 145 21.79 -3.66 32.08
N TYR A 146 22.08 -4.48 33.08
CA TYR A 146 23.38 -5.13 33.24
C TYR A 146 23.51 -6.33 32.27
N ALA A 147 22.42 -7.08 32.09
CA ALA A 147 22.35 -8.23 31.18
C ALA A 147 20.89 -8.49 30.77
N TYR A 148 20.68 -9.49 29.88
CA TYR A 148 19.35 -9.90 29.43
C TYR A 148 19.17 -11.42 29.60
N LYS A 149 17.96 -11.84 29.97
CA LYS A 149 17.54 -13.23 29.94
C LYS A 149 17.41 -13.72 28.51
N SER A 150 17.35 -15.01 28.28
CA SER A 150 17.16 -15.61 26.95
C SER A 150 15.84 -15.22 26.26
N ASP A 151 14.87 -14.68 26.98
CA ASP A 151 13.59 -14.19 26.48
C ASP A 151 13.60 -12.67 26.24
N GLY A 152 14.77 -12.00 26.38
CA GLY A 152 14.92 -10.55 26.22
C GLY A 152 14.57 -9.72 27.45
N THR A 153 14.18 -10.34 28.58
CA THR A 153 13.87 -9.61 29.82
C THR A 153 15.15 -9.00 30.40
N PRO A 154 15.21 -7.68 30.69
CA PRO A 154 16.40 -7.05 31.23
C PRO A 154 16.63 -7.43 32.70
N MET A 155 17.89 -7.56 33.09
CA MET A 155 18.38 -7.75 34.46
C MET A 155 19.29 -6.58 34.82
N TYR A 156 19.14 -6.03 36.01
CA TYR A 156 19.77 -4.74 36.37
C TYR A 156 20.89 -4.90 37.42
N SER A 157 21.18 -6.11 37.83
CA SER A 157 22.26 -6.40 38.81
C SER A 157 22.93 -7.73 38.54
N GLN A 158 24.19 -7.86 38.95
CA GLN A 158 24.93 -9.11 38.93
C GLN A 158 24.18 -10.20 39.71
N ALA A 159 23.57 -9.87 40.82
CA ALA A 159 22.83 -10.84 41.65
C ALA A 159 21.60 -11.42 40.93
N GLU A 160 20.92 -10.64 40.09
CA GLU A 160 19.83 -11.14 39.23
C GLU A 160 20.35 -12.10 38.17
N VAL A 161 21.49 -11.81 37.56
CA VAL A 161 22.13 -12.66 36.56
C VAL A 161 22.58 -13.98 37.23
N ASP A 162 23.27 -13.92 38.38
CA ASP A 162 23.72 -15.09 39.13
C ASP A 162 22.52 -16.00 39.48
N SER A 163 21.44 -15.42 39.98
CA SER A 163 20.21 -16.14 40.30
C SER A 163 19.57 -16.79 39.07
N TYR A 164 19.53 -16.08 37.97
CA TYR A 164 18.98 -16.59 36.71
C TYR A 164 19.83 -17.75 36.15
N MET A 165 21.15 -17.59 36.11
CA MET A 165 22.07 -18.59 35.61
C MET A 165 22.05 -19.85 36.48
N LEU A 166 22.04 -19.68 37.80
CA LEU A 166 21.94 -20.80 38.74
C LEU A 166 20.61 -21.55 38.59
N ASN A 167 19.48 -20.82 38.58
CA ASN A 167 18.15 -21.44 38.55
C ASN A 167 17.82 -22.08 37.20
N LYS A 168 18.25 -21.50 36.08
CA LYS A 168 17.91 -22.00 34.74
C LYS A 168 18.90 -23.01 34.21
N TYR A 169 20.19 -22.81 34.48
CA TYR A 169 21.26 -23.57 33.85
C TYR A 169 22.14 -24.32 34.89
N GLY A 170 21.93 -24.10 36.19
CA GLY A 170 22.77 -24.67 37.24
C GLY A 170 24.20 -24.11 37.27
N MET A 171 24.44 -22.97 36.64
CA MET A 171 25.77 -22.38 36.46
C MET A 171 26.07 -21.38 37.59
N VAL A 172 27.25 -21.53 38.21
CA VAL A 172 27.79 -20.59 39.21
C VAL A 172 28.97 -19.77 38.66
N ASN A 173 29.58 -20.22 37.56
CA ASN A 173 30.66 -19.53 36.86
C ASN A 173 30.27 -19.40 35.38
N TYR A 174 30.23 -18.21 34.87
CA TYR A 174 29.88 -17.86 33.49
C TYR A 174 30.53 -16.55 33.12
N HIS A 175 30.60 -16.27 31.80
CA HIS A 175 31.04 -14.99 31.28
C HIS A 175 29.95 -14.38 30.42
N LEU A 176 29.81 -13.07 30.51
CA LEU A 176 28.96 -12.27 29.60
C LEU A 176 29.81 -11.72 28.48
N ASN A 177 29.29 -11.78 27.26
CA ASN A 177 29.89 -11.07 26.15
C ASN A 177 29.65 -9.55 26.26
N ASP A 178 30.22 -8.75 25.34
CA ASP A 178 30.10 -7.30 25.34
C ASP A 178 28.64 -6.79 25.23
N ASN A 179 27.72 -7.64 24.80
CA ASN A 179 26.29 -7.34 24.68
C ASN A 179 25.47 -7.80 25.91
N GLY A 180 26.10 -8.31 26.96
CA GLY A 180 25.45 -8.77 28.17
C GLY A 180 24.81 -10.16 28.10
N TYR A 181 25.16 -10.98 27.10
CA TYR A 181 24.72 -12.37 26.99
C TYR A 181 25.81 -13.32 27.43
N VAL A 182 25.40 -14.51 27.93
CA VAL A 182 26.33 -15.59 28.30
C VAL A 182 27.08 -16.05 27.04
N ASN A 183 28.39 -16.12 27.14
CA ASN A 183 29.24 -16.65 26.06
C ASN A 183 29.26 -18.18 26.18
N LEU A 184 28.54 -18.86 25.29
CA LEU A 184 28.42 -20.31 25.22
C LEU A 184 29.56 -20.98 24.46
N ASP A 185 30.34 -20.19 23.71
CA ASP A 185 31.49 -20.69 22.92
C ASP A 185 32.79 -20.74 23.72
N GLU A 186 32.77 -20.38 25.02
CA GLU A 186 33.95 -20.45 25.84
C GLU A 186 34.29 -21.91 26.23
N PRO A 187 35.61 -22.24 26.29
CA PRO A 187 36.03 -23.55 26.75
C PRO A 187 35.47 -23.86 28.15
N GLY A 188 34.86 -25.01 28.26
CA GLY A 188 34.27 -25.47 29.51
C GLY A 188 32.75 -25.34 29.61
N PHE A 189 32.10 -24.83 28.58
CA PHE A 189 30.63 -24.78 28.46
C PHE A 189 30.15 -25.57 27.25
N ASP A 190 29.01 -26.25 27.36
CA ASP A 190 28.33 -26.88 26.24
C ASP A 190 27.43 -25.89 25.52
N ASP A 191 26.83 -26.29 24.37
CA ASP A 191 25.93 -25.48 23.58
C ASP A 191 24.65 -25.04 24.33
N ALA A 192 24.34 -25.65 25.44
CA ALA A 192 23.27 -25.30 26.38
C ALA A 192 23.72 -24.35 27.50
N GLY A 193 25.02 -24.01 27.55
CA GLY A 193 25.61 -23.16 28.55
C GLY A 193 25.89 -23.84 29.88
N HIS A 194 25.94 -25.18 29.92
CA HIS A 194 26.35 -25.91 31.10
C HIS A 194 27.87 -26.03 31.17
N TYR A 195 28.44 -25.82 32.37
CA TYR A 195 29.86 -26.04 32.60
C TYR A 195 30.19 -27.54 32.55
N VAL A 196 31.01 -27.92 31.57
CA VAL A 196 31.41 -29.32 31.33
C VAL A 196 32.87 -29.62 31.78
N GLY A 197 33.57 -28.58 32.27
CA GLY A 197 34.95 -28.71 32.69
C GLY A 197 35.95 -28.83 31.53
N TYR A 198 37.21 -28.83 31.82
CA TYR A 198 38.30 -29.14 30.87
C TYR A 198 38.55 -30.64 30.94
#